data_e664bce7043c852d746ae6ee619fd9d5
#
_entry.id   e664bce7043c852d746ae6ee619fd9d5
#
_cell.length_a   1.000
_cell.length_b   1.000
_cell.length_c   1.000
_cell.angle_alpha   90.00
_cell.angle_beta   90.00
_cell.angle_gamma   90.00
#
_symmetry.space_group_name_H-M   'P 1'
#
loop_
_entity.id
_entity.type
_entity.pdbx_description
1 polymer ?
#
loop_
_entity_poly.entity_id
_entity_poly.type
_entity_poly.pdbx_seq_one_letter_code
_entity_poly.pdbx_strand_id
1 'polypeptide(L)'
;YKRQDYRLATALGGFTNGVSALEMASGFATIENDGYYRTPTCIVKIEDGNGTVLYNSGQNPVLIYKKNAARMMTDVLKGVITNGTGKGLDLGDMPCAGKTGTTNDQKDGWFVGYTRYYTTSVWVGYDMPKKLQGLMGNTYPGKIWQSFMSKAHEGLEPLEFLPYARISDDLLQQQESGSGQPEDNPAEEIRM
;
A
#
# COMPACT_ATOMS: atom_id res chain seq x y z
N TYR A 1 -10.35 -6.94 -5.71
CA TYR A 1 -10.53 -8.37 -5.36
C TYR A 1 -11.24 -9.09 -6.51
N LYS A 2 -10.78 -10.30 -6.86
CA LYS A 2 -11.50 -11.18 -7.77
C LYS A 2 -12.60 -11.89 -6.99
N ARG A 3 -13.69 -12.31 -7.65
CA ARG A 3 -14.85 -12.93 -6.96
C ARG A 3 -14.47 -14.11 -6.05
N GLN A 4 -13.46 -14.89 -6.43
CA GLN A 4 -12.96 -16.02 -5.64
C GLN A 4 -12.18 -15.61 -4.37
N ASP A 5 -11.86 -14.33 -4.21
CA ASP A 5 -11.13 -13.80 -3.05
C ASP A 5 -12.05 -13.27 -1.94
N TYR A 6 -13.39 -13.33 -2.12
CA TYR A 6 -14.36 -13.01 -1.07
C TYR A 6 -14.44 -14.14 -0.03
N ARG A 7 -13.40 -14.25 0.80
CA ARG A 7 -13.31 -15.25 1.88
C ARG A 7 -12.38 -14.77 2.99
N LEU A 8 -12.53 -15.34 4.19
CA LEU A 8 -11.78 -14.94 5.38
C LEU A 8 -10.25 -15.02 5.20
N ALA A 9 -9.75 -16.00 4.46
CA ALA A 9 -8.32 -16.13 4.19
C ALA A 9 -7.71 -14.90 3.51
N THR A 10 -8.49 -14.18 2.69
CA THR A 10 -8.03 -12.97 1.99
C THR A 10 -7.70 -11.85 2.97
N ALA A 11 -8.39 -11.74 4.10
CA ALA A 11 -8.08 -10.77 5.14
C ALA A 11 -6.66 -10.98 5.74
N LEU A 12 -6.13 -12.18 5.64
CA LEU A 12 -4.77 -12.55 6.06
C LEU A 12 -3.78 -12.62 4.88
N GLY A 13 -4.17 -12.17 3.69
CA GLY A 13 -3.33 -12.21 2.49
C GLY A 13 -3.41 -13.52 1.69
N GLY A 14 -4.33 -14.42 2.04
CA GLY A 14 -4.55 -15.70 1.34
C GLY A 14 -5.38 -15.58 0.08
N PHE A 15 -4.82 -14.98 -0.98
CA PHE A 15 -5.47 -14.87 -2.29
C PHE A 15 -5.49 -16.20 -3.03
N THR A 16 -6.53 -16.44 -3.87
CA THR A 16 -6.67 -17.67 -4.65
C THR A 16 -5.60 -17.80 -5.73
N ASN A 17 -5.38 -16.73 -6.47
CA ASN A 17 -4.42 -16.68 -7.59
C ASN A 17 -3.24 -15.75 -7.30
N GLY A 18 -3.12 -15.26 -6.05
CA GLY A 18 -2.12 -14.27 -5.69
C GLY A 18 -2.40 -12.88 -6.28
N VAL A 19 -1.43 -11.99 -6.09
CA VAL A 19 -1.40 -10.63 -6.64
C VAL A 19 -0.01 -10.36 -7.22
N SER A 20 0.06 -9.53 -8.23
CA SER A 20 1.34 -9.07 -8.77
C SER A 20 1.99 -8.00 -7.89
N ALA A 21 3.30 -7.81 -8.04
CA ALA A 21 4.00 -6.73 -7.35
C ALA A 21 3.43 -5.35 -7.71
N LEU A 22 2.99 -5.15 -8.96
CA LEU A 22 2.37 -3.91 -9.39
C LEU A 22 1.02 -3.66 -8.69
N GLU A 23 0.15 -4.67 -8.60
CA GLU A 23 -1.13 -4.56 -7.88
C GLU A 23 -0.90 -4.26 -6.40
N MET A 24 0.09 -4.91 -5.78
CA MET A 24 0.44 -4.68 -4.39
C MET A 24 0.96 -3.25 -4.18
N ALA A 25 1.88 -2.78 -5.01
CA ALA A 25 2.38 -1.41 -4.96
C ALA A 25 1.23 -0.39 -5.13
N SER A 26 0.30 -0.63 -6.06
CA SER A 26 -0.85 0.24 -6.31
C SER A 26 -1.80 0.32 -5.11
N GLY A 27 -2.02 -0.80 -4.42
CA GLY A 27 -2.82 -0.83 -3.19
C GLY A 27 -2.20 0.02 -2.08
N PHE A 28 -0.89 -0.11 -1.86
CA PHE A 28 -0.19 0.69 -0.84
C PHE A 28 -0.03 2.15 -1.25
N ALA A 29 0.18 2.44 -2.54
CA ALA A 29 0.18 3.82 -3.06
C ALA A 29 -1.17 4.51 -2.85
N THR A 30 -2.28 3.75 -2.86
CA THR A 30 -3.61 4.29 -2.54
C THR A 30 -3.69 4.77 -1.08
N ILE A 31 -3.06 4.05 -0.15
CA ILE A 31 -2.99 4.46 1.26
C ILE A 31 -2.15 5.74 1.39
N GLU A 32 -0.97 5.79 0.78
CA GLU A 32 -0.10 6.96 0.79
C GLU A 32 -0.80 8.19 0.19
N ASN A 33 -1.54 8.01 -0.91
CA ASN A 33 -2.22 9.05 -1.67
C ASN A 33 -3.58 9.45 -1.05
N ASP A 34 -3.68 9.53 0.29
CA ASP A 34 -4.89 9.96 1.01
C ASP A 34 -6.16 9.15 0.65
N GLY A 35 -6.00 7.87 0.28
CA GLY A 35 -7.09 6.96 -0.07
C GLY A 35 -7.50 6.99 -1.54
N TYR A 36 -6.84 7.76 -2.39
CA TYR A 36 -7.13 7.84 -3.82
C TYR A 36 -6.33 6.83 -4.63
N TYR A 37 -7.00 5.89 -5.25
CA TYR A 37 -6.43 4.96 -6.21
C TYR A 37 -6.21 5.63 -7.57
N ARG A 38 -5.06 5.35 -8.17
CA ARG A 38 -4.74 5.68 -9.56
C ARG A 38 -4.36 4.41 -10.30
N THR A 39 -4.88 4.23 -11.51
CA THR A 39 -4.49 3.09 -12.36
C THR A 39 -3.02 3.20 -12.73
N PRO A 40 -2.19 2.17 -12.46
CA PRO A 40 -0.79 2.20 -12.85
C PRO A 40 -0.63 2.35 -14.37
N THR A 41 0.25 3.25 -14.78
CA THR A 41 0.61 3.43 -16.19
C THR A 41 2.07 3.81 -16.31
N CYS A 42 2.75 3.34 -17.34
CA CYS A 42 4.10 3.76 -17.73
C CYS A 42 4.09 4.84 -18.82
N ILE A 43 2.92 5.11 -19.42
CA ILE A 43 2.76 6.12 -20.47
C ILE A 43 1.86 7.23 -19.94
N VAL A 44 2.43 8.37 -19.62
CA VAL A 44 1.69 9.54 -19.12
C VAL A 44 1.19 10.38 -20.30
N LYS A 45 2.02 10.58 -21.32
CA LYS A 45 1.73 11.46 -22.46
C LYS A 45 2.48 10.99 -23.71
N ILE A 46 1.86 11.13 -24.87
CA ILE A 46 2.49 10.95 -26.19
C ILE A 46 2.26 12.21 -26.99
N GLU A 47 3.32 12.76 -27.56
CA GLU A 47 3.26 13.93 -28.44
C GLU A 47 3.90 13.56 -29.80
N ASP A 48 3.42 14.22 -30.86
CA ASP A 48 4.07 14.14 -32.18
C ASP A 48 5.27 15.12 -32.27
N GLY A 49 5.97 15.09 -33.39
CA GLY A 49 7.14 15.96 -33.63
C GLY A 49 6.84 17.46 -33.66
N ASN A 50 5.56 17.86 -33.71
CA ASN A 50 5.10 19.24 -33.69
C ASN A 50 4.61 19.69 -32.31
N GLY A 51 4.68 18.79 -31.29
CA GLY A 51 4.19 19.05 -29.93
C GLY A 51 2.69 18.83 -29.77
N THR A 52 1.99 18.26 -30.75
CA THR A 52 0.57 17.92 -30.63
C THR A 52 0.40 16.71 -29.72
N VAL A 53 -0.43 16.81 -28.69
CA VAL A 53 -0.71 15.71 -27.77
C VAL A 53 -1.58 14.67 -28.46
N LEU A 54 -1.01 13.47 -28.72
CA LEU A 54 -1.70 12.33 -29.30
C LEU A 54 -2.38 11.47 -28.26
N TYR A 55 -1.81 11.42 -27.05
CA TYR A 55 -2.33 10.68 -25.90
C TYR A 55 -1.99 11.39 -24.61
N ASN A 56 -2.95 11.38 -23.66
CA ASN A 56 -2.71 11.78 -22.29
C ASN A 56 -3.47 10.79 -21.39
N SER A 57 -2.79 10.22 -20.41
CA SER A 57 -3.36 9.20 -19.54
C SER A 57 -4.59 9.67 -18.77
N GLY A 58 -4.77 10.98 -18.59
CA GLY A 58 -5.99 11.62 -18.05
C GLY A 58 -6.53 10.95 -16.80
N GLN A 59 -5.64 10.55 -15.89
CA GLN A 59 -6.04 9.72 -14.76
C GLN A 59 -7.02 10.46 -13.84
N ASN A 60 -8.21 9.88 -13.68
CA ASN A 60 -9.17 10.29 -12.67
C ASN A 60 -8.97 9.42 -11.43
N PRO A 61 -8.43 9.96 -10.32
CA PRO A 61 -8.27 9.21 -9.09
C PRO A 61 -9.62 8.78 -8.53
N VAL A 62 -9.73 7.54 -8.06
CA VAL A 62 -10.95 7.01 -7.42
C VAL A 62 -10.74 6.95 -5.92
N LEU A 63 -11.64 7.54 -5.15
CA LEU A 63 -11.58 7.47 -3.68
C LEU A 63 -11.98 6.06 -3.22
N ILE A 64 -11.05 5.34 -2.60
CA ILE A 64 -11.23 3.99 -2.06
C ILE A 64 -11.34 4.01 -0.53
N TYR A 65 -10.50 4.81 0.12
CA TYR A 65 -10.47 4.93 1.58
C TYR A 65 -10.73 6.37 2.01
N LYS A 66 -11.42 6.55 3.13
CA LYS A 66 -11.51 7.88 3.77
C LYS A 66 -10.09 8.38 4.06
N LYS A 67 -9.82 9.63 3.73
CA LYS A 67 -8.51 10.28 3.89
C LYS A 67 -7.88 10.06 5.27
N ASN A 68 -8.66 10.29 6.32
CA ASN A 68 -8.17 10.13 7.69
C ASN A 68 -7.82 8.67 8.01
N ALA A 69 -8.59 7.70 7.52
CA ALA A 69 -8.30 6.28 7.69
C ALA A 69 -6.99 5.87 6.97
N ALA A 70 -6.75 6.38 5.77
CA ALA A 70 -5.52 6.14 5.03
C ALA A 70 -4.28 6.69 5.78
N ARG A 71 -4.39 7.90 6.35
CA ARG A 71 -3.32 8.49 7.17
C ARG A 71 -3.09 7.77 8.50
N MET A 72 -4.16 7.32 9.16
CA MET A 72 -4.06 6.47 10.35
C MET A 72 -3.36 5.15 10.02
N MET A 73 -3.70 4.52 8.89
CA MET A 73 -3.03 3.31 8.43
C MET A 73 -1.54 3.56 8.15
N THR A 74 -1.18 4.69 7.56
CA THR A 74 0.23 5.07 7.37
C THR A 74 0.97 5.16 8.69
N ASP A 75 0.37 5.72 9.74
CA ASP A 75 0.99 5.79 11.07
C ASP A 75 1.21 4.39 11.68
N VAL A 76 0.22 3.49 11.54
CA VAL A 76 0.39 2.08 11.94
C VAL A 76 1.52 1.41 11.16
N LEU A 77 1.62 1.65 9.85
CA LEU A 77 2.65 1.05 8.98
C LEU A 77 4.05 1.63 9.22
N LYS A 78 4.19 2.86 9.73
CA LYS A 78 5.45 3.37 10.28
C LYS A 78 5.93 2.52 11.46
N GLY A 79 5.00 2.11 12.32
CA GLY A 79 5.29 1.23 13.46
C GLY A 79 5.90 -0.12 13.06
N VAL A 80 5.60 -0.63 11.86
CA VAL A 80 6.22 -1.86 11.33
C VAL A 80 7.74 -1.70 11.15
N ILE A 81 8.17 -0.52 10.69
CA ILE A 81 9.60 -0.20 10.47
C ILE A 81 10.30 0.10 11.80
N THR A 82 9.67 0.87 12.68
CA THR A 82 10.32 1.32 13.91
C THR A 82 10.41 0.23 14.97
N ASN A 83 9.33 -0.51 15.19
CA ASN A 83 9.21 -1.46 16.31
C ASN A 83 8.72 -2.86 15.90
N GLY A 84 8.27 -3.02 14.64
CA GLY A 84 7.61 -4.23 14.16
C GLY A 84 8.53 -5.15 13.37
N THR A 85 7.90 -5.95 12.50
CA THR A 85 8.55 -6.99 11.68
C THR A 85 9.48 -6.45 10.60
N GLY A 86 9.43 -5.16 10.30
CA GLY A 86 10.33 -4.45 9.38
C GLY A 86 11.46 -3.70 10.05
N LYS A 87 11.70 -3.92 11.35
CA LYS A 87 12.79 -3.24 12.09
C LYS A 87 14.14 -3.41 11.40
N GLY A 88 14.86 -2.29 11.21
CA GLY A 88 16.14 -2.23 10.52
C GLY A 88 16.01 -2.11 8.98
N LEU A 89 14.81 -1.80 8.49
CA LEU A 89 14.55 -1.47 7.08
C LEU A 89 14.23 0.03 6.90
N ASP A 90 14.62 0.86 7.87
CA ASP A 90 14.54 2.31 7.76
C ASP A 90 15.43 2.85 6.62
N LEU A 91 15.15 4.07 6.21
CA LEU A 91 15.86 4.81 5.15
C LEU A 91 16.65 6.00 5.72
N GLY A 92 17.19 5.85 6.94
CA GLY A 92 17.84 6.96 7.65
C GLY A 92 16.83 8.04 8.03
N ASP A 93 17.11 9.27 7.65
CA ASP A 93 16.23 10.41 7.98
C ASP A 93 14.95 10.48 7.13
N MET A 94 14.85 9.70 6.04
CA MET A 94 13.67 9.67 5.18
C MET A 94 12.54 8.87 5.82
N PRO A 95 11.42 9.51 6.22
CA PRO A 95 10.28 8.80 6.80
C PRO A 95 9.72 7.76 5.84
N CYS A 96 9.53 6.54 6.33
CA CYS A 96 8.98 5.46 5.54
C CYS A 96 7.98 4.62 6.33
N ALA A 97 7.09 3.97 5.61
CA ALA A 97 6.10 3.05 6.12
C ALA A 97 6.09 1.78 5.28
N GLY A 98 5.74 0.65 5.85
CA GLY A 98 5.75 -0.59 5.07
C GLY A 98 5.17 -1.79 5.79
N LYS A 99 5.11 -2.92 5.08
CA LYS A 99 4.58 -4.18 5.59
C LYS A 99 5.36 -5.36 5.04
N THR A 100 5.69 -6.29 5.92
CA THR A 100 6.24 -7.60 5.58
C THR A 100 5.12 -8.59 5.27
N GLY A 101 5.36 -9.52 4.36
CA GLY A 101 4.54 -10.69 4.13
C GLY A 101 5.41 -11.95 4.05
N THR A 102 4.95 -13.05 4.61
CA THR A 102 5.63 -14.35 4.53
C THR A 102 4.57 -15.44 4.55
N THR A 103 4.58 -16.35 3.58
CA THR A 103 3.71 -17.54 3.63
C THR A 103 4.19 -18.55 4.66
N ASN A 104 3.28 -19.34 5.23
CA ASN A 104 3.57 -20.27 6.33
C ASN A 104 4.74 -21.21 6.04
N ASP A 105 4.89 -21.67 4.79
CA ASP A 105 5.97 -22.59 4.40
C ASP A 105 7.22 -21.87 3.86
N GLN A 106 7.30 -20.55 4.01
CA GLN A 106 8.41 -19.73 3.47
C GLN A 106 8.55 -19.90 1.93
N LYS A 107 7.43 -19.95 1.21
CA LYS A 107 7.43 -20.06 -0.25
C LYS A 107 7.43 -18.69 -0.91
N ASP A 108 6.82 -17.70 -0.25
CA ASP A 108 6.72 -16.33 -0.72
C ASP A 108 7.15 -15.38 0.39
N GLY A 109 8.00 -14.46 0.06
CA GLY A 109 8.40 -13.34 0.90
C GLY A 109 8.05 -12.02 0.21
N TRP A 110 7.41 -11.14 0.93
CA TRP A 110 6.99 -9.83 0.46
C TRP A 110 7.49 -8.72 1.36
N PHE A 111 7.89 -7.65 0.76
CA PHE A 111 7.98 -6.36 1.42
C PHE A 111 7.39 -5.28 0.52
N VAL A 112 6.47 -4.51 1.06
CA VAL A 112 5.91 -3.33 0.40
C VAL A 112 6.11 -2.15 1.31
N GLY A 113 6.68 -1.08 0.79
CA GLY A 113 6.90 0.11 1.58
C GLY A 113 6.90 1.36 0.71
N TYR A 114 6.71 2.49 1.36
CA TYR A 114 6.59 3.78 0.70
C TYR A 114 7.12 4.92 1.56
N THR A 115 7.41 6.00 0.89
CA THR A 115 7.66 7.34 1.41
C THR A 115 6.64 8.28 0.80
N ARG A 116 6.75 9.58 1.02
CA ARG A 116 5.96 10.58 0.30
C ARG A 116 6.34 10.74 -1.19
N TYR A 117 7.42 10.09 -1.64
CA TYR A 117 7.90 10.16 -3.02
C TYR A 117 7.55 8.91 -3.83
N TYR A 118 7.83 7.73 -3.27
CA TYR A 118 7.77 6.47 -4.00
C TYR A 118 7.11 5.36 -3.19
N THR A 119 6.39 4.50 -3.88
CA THR A 119 5.89 3.22 -3.36
C THR A 119 6.54 2.09 -4.12
N THR A 120 7.14 1.13 -3.42
CA THR A 120 7.82 -0.02 -4.03
C THR A 120 7.38 -1.32 -3.35
N SER A 121 7.15 -2.33 -4.17
CA SER A 121 6.81 -3.69 -3.76
C SER A 121 7.86 -4.66 -4.24
N VAL A 122 8.33 -5.53 -3.37
CA VAL A 122 9.29 -6.60 -3.68
C VAL A 122 8.71 -7.94 -3.28
N TRP A 123 8.69 -8.87 -4.23
CA TRP A 123 8.38 -10.27 -4.01
C TRP A 123 9.60 -11.13 -4.28
N VAL A 124 9.80 -12.12 -3.43
CA VAL A 124 10.82 -13.16 -3.60
C VAL A 124 10.16 -14.52 -3.42
N GLY A 125 10.29 -15.37 -4.41
CA GLY A 125 9.67 -16.70 -4.45
C GLY A 125 10.03 -17.44 -5.73
N TYR A 126 9.35 -18.53 -5.96
CA TYR A 126 9.42 -19.31 -7.21
C TYR A 126 8.04 -19.34 -7.87
N ASP A 127 7.98 -19.27 -9.20
CA ASP A 127 6.74 -19.39 -9.98
C ASP A 127 6.01 -20.71 -9.67
N MET A 128 6.77 -21.79 -9.50
CA MET A 128 6.30 -23.04 -8.92
C MET A 128 6.61 -23.03 -7.43
N PRO A 129 5.61 -22.89 -6.53
CA PRO A 129 5.82 -22.67 -5.11
C PRO A 129 6.76 -23.68 -4.45
N LYS A 130 7.92 -23.21 -4.01
CA LYS A 130 8.97 -24.01 -3.37
C LYS A 130 9.50 -23.29 -2.13
N LYS A 131 9.75 -24.04 -1.07
CA LYS A 131 10.32 -23.50 0.16
C LYS A 131 11.69 -22.87 -0.09
N LEU A 132 11.87 -21.65 0.36
CA LEU A 132 13.14 -20.94 0.46
C LEU A 132 13.52 -20.81 1.92
N GLN A 133 14.51 -21.57 2.35
CA GLN A 133 14.94 -21.57 3.75
C GLN A 133 15.42 -20.17 4.18
N GLY A 134 14.89 -19.70 5.31
CA GLY A 134 15.22 -18.37 5.85
C GLY A 134 14.52 -17.20 5.13
N LEU A 135 13.60 -17.48 4.20
CA LEU A 135 12.80 -16.44 3.57
C LEU A 135 11.81 -15.86 4.56
N MET A 136 11.95 -14.59 4.84
CA MET A 136 11.00 -13.75 5.58
C MET A 136 10.87 -12.41 4.87
N GLY A 137 9.76 -11.71 5.10
CA GLY A 137 9.52 -10.42 4.44
C GLY A 137 10.59 -9.36 4.75
N ASN A 138 11.21 -9.42 5.91
CA ASN A 138 12.30 -8.50 6.30
C ASN A 138 13.71 -8.98 5.90
N THR A 139 13.85 -10.19 5.35
CA THR A 139 15.15 -10.69 4.86
C THR A 139 15.39 -10.23 3.41
N TYR A 140 15.32 -11.13 2.44
CA TYR A 140 15.61 -10.78 1.04
C TYR A 140 14.72 -9.66 0.48
N PRO A 141 13.36 -9.75 0.54
CA PRO A 141 12.53 -8.72 -0.05
C PRO A 141 12.71 -7.37 0.65
N GLY A 142 12.79 -7.35 1.98
CA GLY A 142 13.01 -6.12 2.74
C GLY A 142 14.36 -5.47 2.45
N LYS A 143 15.43 -6.27 2.35
CA LYS A 143 16.76 -5.75 2.03
C LYS A 143 16.89 -5.25 0.60
N ILE A 144 16.25 -5.90 -0.37
CA ILE A 144 16.17 -5.42 -1.76
C ILE A 144 15.40 -4.09 -1.78
N TRP A 145 14.25 -4.02 -1.11
CA TRP A 145 13.47 -2.80 -0.98
C TRP A 145 14.30 -1.66 -0.37
N GLN A 146 14.95 -1.90 0.76
CA GLN A 146 15.78 -0.90 1.45
C GLN A 146 16.90 -0.37 0.56
N SER A 147 17.65 -1.28 -0.09
CA SER A 147 18.75 -0.90 -0.98
C SER A 147 18.25 -0.08 -2.18
N PHE A 148 17.17 -0.47 -2.80
CA PHE A 148 16.57 0.26 -3.92
C PHE A 148 16.05 1.64 -3.48
N MET A 149 15.27 1.69 -2.42
CA MET A 149 14.67 2.93 -1.94
C MET A 149 15.71 3.92 -1.42
N SER A 150 16.75 3.47 -0.71
CA SER A 150 17.84 4.35 -0.29
C SER A 150 18.49 5.03 -1.48
N LYS A 151 18.74 4.27 -2.56
CA LYS A 151 19.32 4.82 -3.77
C LYS A 151 18.37 5.73 -4.54
N ALA A 152 17.09 5.38 -4.62
CA ALA A 152 16.07 6.19 -5.29
C ALA A 152 15.82 7.54 -4.59
N HIS A 153 16.20 7.66 -3.32
CA HIS A 153 16.03 8.89 -2.53
C HIS A 153 17.32 9.73 -2.41
N GLU A 154 18.41 9.32 -3.04
CA GLU A 154 19.65 10.11 -3.06
C GLU A 154 19.40 11.53 -3.58
N GLY A 155 19.68 12.54 -2.77
CA GLY A 155 19.47 13.95 -3.10
C GLY A 155 18.05 14.47 -2.89
N LEU A 156 17.12 13.66 -2.36
CA LEU A 156 15.79 14.11 -1.96
C LEU A 156 15.77 14.53 -0.49
N GLU A 157 15.10 15.63 -0.20
CA GLU A 157 14.89 16.08 1.18
C GLU A 157 13.92 15.15 1.92
N PRO A 158 14.16 14.86 3.21
CA PRO A 158 13.21 14.11 4.03
C PRO A 158 11.84 14.78 4.06
N LEU A 159 10.78 14.02 3.80
CA LEU A 159 9.42 14.53 3.75
C LEU A 159 8.50 13.73 4.68
N GLU A 160 7.99 14.40 5.71
CA GLU A 160 7.10 13.79 6.69
C GLU A 160 5.73 13.44 6.10
N PHE A 161 5.16 12.32 6.56
CA PHE A 161 3.79 11.94 6.22
C PHE A 161 2.79 12.95 6.79
N LEU A 162 1.68 13.12 6.07
CA LEU A 162 0.62 14.01 6.51
C LEU A 162 -0.06 13.45 7.77
N PRO A 163 -0.32 14.30 8.78
CA PRO A 163 -0.95 13.85 10.01
C PRO A 163 -2.41 13.46 9.79
N TYR A 164 -2.89 12.52 10.60
CA TYR A 164 -4.32 12.23 10.71
C TYR A 164 -4.96 13.06 11.84
N ALA A 165 -6.26 13.34 11.70
CA ALA A 165 -7.03 13.94 12.77
C ALA A 165 -7.37 12.87 13.82
N ARG A 166 -7.03 13.11 15.08
CA ARG A 166 -7.51 12.28 16.19
C ARG A 166 -8.99 12.57 16.39
N ILE A 167 -9.80 11.54 16.52
CA ILE A 167 -11.18 11.67 16.95
C ILE A 167 -11.12 12.05 18.42
N SER A 168 -11.68 13.19 18.80
CA SER A 168 -11.79 13.55 20.21
C SER A 168 -12.76 12.59 20.91
N ASP A 169 -12.50 12.26 22.17
CA ASP A 169 -13.34 11.34 22.95
C ASP A 169 -14.80 11.80 23.01
N ASP A 170 -15.05 13.10 22.92
CA ASP A 170 -16.39 13.70 22.84
C ASP A 170 -17.19 13.25 21.59
N LEU A 171 -16.53 13.04 20.43
CA LEU A 171 -17.18 12.55 19.23
C LEU A 171 -17.43 11.03 19.29
N LEU A 172 -16.60 10.26 19.98
CA LEU A 172 -16.84 8.84 20.23
C LEU A 172 -18.07 8.64 21.13
N GLN A 173 -18.21 9.43 22.20
CA GLN A 173 -19.38 9.39 23.07
C GLN A 173 -20.68 9.80 22.35
N GLN A 174 -20.62 10.75 21.43
CA GLN A 174 -21.78 11.12 20.61
C GLN A 174 -22.19 10.03 19.60
N GLN A 175 -21.28 9.23 19.09
CA GLN A 175 -21.61 8.08 18.23
C GLN A 175 -22.20 6.90 19.00
N GLU A 176 -21.77 6.67 20.24
CA GLU A 176 -22.34 5.65 21.11
C GLU A 176 -23.73 6.02 21.63
N SER A 177 -24.01 7.31 21.84
CA SER A 177 -25.31 7.81 22.28
C SER A 177 -26.31 8.03 21.14
N GLY A 178 -25.88 8.04 19.89
CA GLY A 178 -26.68 8.23 18.68
C GLY A 178 -27.02 6.94 17.91
N SER A 179 -27.16 5.79 18.58
CA SER A 179 -27.52 4.53 17.95
C SER A 179 -28.96 4.55 17.44
N GLY A 180 -29.18 4.92 16.18
CA GLY A 180 -30.49 4.83 15.58
C GLY A 180 -30.62 5.38 14.17
N GLN A 181 -29.76 4.99 13.22
CA GLN A 181 -30.14 4.77 11.82
C GLN A 181 -28.93 4.19 11.05
N PRO A 182 -29.08 3.16 10.24
CA PRO A 182 -28.02 2.70 9.35
C PRO A 182 -27.86 3.72 8.23
N GLU A 183 -26.73 4.42 8.19
CA GLU A 183 -26.34 5.17 7.00
C GLU A 183 -26.07 4.19 5.85
N ASP A 184 -26.65 4.49 4.71
CA ASP A 184 -26.57 3.76 3.45
C ASP A 184 -25.16 3.21 3.18
N ASN A 185 -25.10 1.89 3.09
CA ASN A 185 -23.88 1.17 2.79
C ASN A 185 -23.61 1.27 1.26
N PRO A 186 -22.58 1.97 0.79
CA PRO A 186 -22.27 2.08 -0.64
C PRO A 186 -21.83 0.76 -1.30
N ALA A 187 -21.94 -0.36 -0.60
CA ALA A 187 -21.63 -1.68 -1.13
C ALA A 187 -22.73 -2.29 -2.01
N GLU A 188 -23.93 -1.68 -2.12
CA GLU A 188 -25.00 -2.20 -2.97
C GLU A 188 -24.99 -1.69 -4.41
N GLU A 189 -24.22 -0.66 -4.76
CA GLU A 189 -24.15 -0.16 -6.15
C GLU A 189 -23.12 -0.86 -7.06
N ILE A 190 -22.45 -1.90 -6.61
CA ILE A 190 -21.54 -2.72 -7.45
C ILE A 190 -22.24 -4.02 -7.90
N ARG A 191 -23.57 -4.00 -8.08
CA ARG A 191 -24.30 -5.08 -8.73
C ARG A 191 -24.84 -4.62 -10.09
N MET A 192 -23.91 -4.46 -11.06
CA MET A 192 -24.20 -4.69 -12.49
C MET A 192 -22.90 -5.05 -13.23
#